data_6e8a9dfc19ea0f5f8bec4421d402c141
#
_entry.id   6e8a9dfc19ea0f5f8bec4421d402c141
#
_cell.length_a   1.000
_cell.length_b   1.000
_cell.length_c   1.000
_cell.angle_alpha   90.00
_cell.angle_beta   90.00
_cell.angle_gamma   90.00
#
_symmetry.space_group_name_H-M   'P 1'
#
loop_
_entity.id
_entity.type
_entity.pdbx_description
1 polymer ?
#
loop_
_entity_poly.entity_id
_entity_poly.type
_entity_poly.pdbx_seq_one_letter_code
_entity_poly.pdbx_strand_id
1 'polypeptide(L)'
;VGTVCATDAFPYDITEEGETLIVDPSRTVRALAESAMRGDPRGRSASQFHETVVAFCREVCERVAAARGIGTVALSGGVFQNRYLLGRLSEVLASDGLTVLVNREVPTNDGGVSLGQAVVASARARAGML
;
A
#
# COMPACT_ATOMS: atom_id res chain seq x y z
N VAL A 1 14.59 -17.90 5.67
CA VAL A 1 14.05 -17.07 6.75
C VAL A 1 14.87 -15.80 6.75
N GLY A 2 14.52 -14.83 5.89
CA GLY A 2 15.12 -13.52 5.84
C GLY A 2 14.21 -12.56 6.57
N THR A 3 14.50 -12.27 7.82
CA THR A 3 13.97 -11.11 8.51
C THR A 3 14.38 -9.89 7.68
N VAL A 4 13.44 -9.30 6.94
CA VAL A 4 13.66 -8.01 6.30
C VAL A 4 13.82 -7.02 7.44
N CYS A 5 15.07 -6.68 7.69
CA CYS A 5 15.44 -5.75 8.71
C CYS A 5 14.79 -4.41 8.36
N ALA A 6 13.95 -3.87 9.22
CA ALA A 6 13.32 -2.55 9.13
C ALA A 6 14.35 -1.39 9.19
N THR A 7 15.62 -1.67 8.88
CA THR A 7 16.76 -0.77 9.05
C THR A 7 16.91 0.28 7.97
N ASP A 8 16.16 0.19 6.87
CA ASP A 8 16.27 1.12 5.74
C ASP A 8 15.05 2.03 5.54
N ALA A 9 13.99 1.92 6.32
CA ALA A 9 12.83 2.81 6.22
C ALA A 9 13.05 4.12 6.96
N PHE A 10 12.50 5.22 6.44
CA PHE A 10 12.37 6.46 7.20
C PHE A 10 11.34 6.29 8.33
N PRO A 11 11.44 7.08 9.42
CA PRO A 11 10.47 7.02 10.50
C PRO A 11 9.09 7.50 10.04
N TYR A 12 8.03 6.83 10.52
CA TYR A 12 6.62 7.20 10.35
C TYR A 12 5.89 6.94 11.66
N ASP A 13 4.66 7.47 11.78
CA ASP A 13 3.78 7.20 12.92
C ASP A 13 2.44 6.66 12.43
N ILE A 14 1.85 5.74 13.20
CA ILE A 14 0.49 5.26 12.97
C ILE A 14 -0.30 5.51 14.25
N THR A 15 -1.35 6.30 14.16
CA THR A 15 -2.26 6.62 15.25
C THR A 15 -3.62 5.96 15.03
N GLU A 16 -4.38 5.80 16.11
CA GLU A 16 -5.73 5.24 16.09
C GLU A 16 -6.73 6.30 16.51
N GLU A 17 -7.73 6.55 15.67
CA GLU A 17 -8.88 7.39 15.99
C GLU A 17 -10.16 6.55 15.85
N GLY A 18 -10.67 6.07 16.97
CA GLY A 18 -11.76 5.09 16.98
C GLY A 18 -11.35 3.79 16.29
N GLU A 19 -12.04 3.42 15.21
CA GLU A 19 -11.72 2.23 14.40
C GLU A 19 -10.81 2.53 13.20
N THR A 20 -10.33 3.78 13.07
CA THR A 20 -9.54 4.22 11.91
C THR A 20 -8.06 4.29 12.27
N LEU A 21 -7.21 3.67 11.45
CA LEU A 21 -5.76 3.83 11.50
C LEU A 21 -5.35 5.00 10.60
N ILE A 22 -4.61 5.93 11.15
CA ILE A 22 -4.09 7.11 10.43
C ILE A 22 -2.58 6.99 10.35
N VAL A 23 -2.04 6.97 9.12
CA VAL A 23 -0.59 7.02 8.88
C VAL A 23 -0.18 8.48 8.77
N ASP A 24 0.68 8.94 9.68
CA ASP A 24 1.28 10.28 9.61
C ASP A 24 2.67 10.20 8.97
N PRO A 25 2.84 10.72 7.73
CA PRO A 25 4.11 10.72 7.03
C PRO A 25 5.01 11.91 7.41
N SER A 26 4.64 12.76 8.36
CA SER A 26 5.36 14.00 8.68
C SER A 26 6.83 13.75 9.00
N ARG A 27 7.15 12.71 9.78
CA ARG A 27 8.52 12.32 10.10
C ARG A 27 9.28 11.79 8.89
N THR A 28 8.60 11.05 8.01
CA THR A 28 9.15 10.55 6.74
C THR A 28 9.55 11.71 5.83
N VAL A 29 8.65 12.69 5.66
CA VAL A 29 8.90 13.86 4.81
C VAL A 29 10.06 14.69 5.36
N ARG A 30 10.12 14.89 6.68
CA ARG A 30 11.23 15.59 7.33
C ARG A 30 12.56 14.88 7.10
N ALA A 31 12.62 13.56 7.36
CA ALA A 31 13.83 12.77 7.18
C ALA A 31 14.31 12.74 5.72
N LEU A 32 13.36 12.70 4.77
CA LEU A 32 13.67 12.79 3.34
C LEU A 32 14.26 14.17 2.97
N ALA A 33 13.68 15.26 3.50
CA ALA A 33 14.20 16.61 3.30
C ALA A 33 15.62 16.78 3.89
N GLU A 34 15.83 16.27 5.10
CA GLU A 34 17.17 16.28 5.75
C GLU A 34 18.19 15.46 4.95
N SER A 35 17.78 14.30 4.40
CA SER A 35 18.64 13.48 3.51
C SER A 35 19.03 14.27 2.26
N ALA A 36 18.08 14.98 1.65
CA ALA A 36 18.35 15.83 0.49
C ALA A 36 19.29 17.00 0.84
N MET A 37 19.12 17.64 2.00
CA MET A 37 20.00 18.73 2.48
C MET A 37 21.42 18.25 2.77
N ARG A 38 21.61 17.02 3.24
CA ARG A 38 22.93 16.42 3.44
C ARG A 38 23.62 16.02 2.13
N GLY A 39 22.89 16.03 1.00
CA GLY A 39 23.42 15.58 -0.28
C GLY A 39 23.51 14.06 -0.41
N ASP A 40 22.70 13.33 0.34
CA ASP A 40 22.65 11.86 0.24
C ASP A 40 22.31 11.43 -1.19
N PRO A 41 22.80 10.28 -1.68
CA PRO A 41 22.51 9.81 -3.03
C PRO A 41 21.00 9.65 -3.26
N ARG A 42 20.45 10.31 -4.29
CA ARG A 42 19.01 10.30 -4.60
C ARG A 42 18.42 8.89 -4.71
N GLY A 43 19.17 7.96 -5.31
CA GLY A 43 18.73 6.57 -5.44
C GLY A 43 18.55 5.88 -4.08
N ARG A 44 19.42 6.18 -3.11
CA ARG A 44 19.29 5.67 -1.75
C ARG A 44 18.04 6.23 -1.06
N SER A 45 17.87 7.55 -1.10
CA SER A 45 16.69 8.21 -0.49
C SER A 45 15.38 7.73 -1.14
N ALA A 46 15.36 7.52 -2.46
CA ALA A 46 14.21 6.97 -3.16
C ALA A 46 13.91 5.53 -2.72
N SER A 47 14.93 4.68 -2.61
CA SER A 47 14.76 3.31 -2.12
C SER A 47 14.24 3.27 -0.69
N GLN A 48 14.82 4.08 0.21
CA GLN A 48 14.35 4.20 1.59
C GLN A 48 12.90 4.68 1.67
N PHE A 49 12.50 5.63 0.83
CA PHE A 49 11.12 6.09 0.77
C PHE A 49 10.16 4.97 0.33
N HIS A 50 10.52 4.19 -0.68
CA HIS A 50 9.70 3.04 -1.10
C HIS A 50 9.59 1.99 0.01
N GLU A 51 10.69 1.66 0.68
CA GLU A 51 10.65 0.72 1.83
C GLU A 51 9.82 1.28 3.00
N THR A 52 9.79 2.61 3.19
CA THR A 52 8.91 3.24 4.19
C THR A 52 7.44 3.02 3.84
N VAL A 53 7.06 3.21 2.57
CA VAL A 53 5.69 2.96 2.10
C VAL A 53 5.31 1.49 2.29
N VAL A 54 6.21 0.56 1.95
CA VAL A 54 6.00 -0.88 2.18
C VAL A 54 5.81 -1.17 3.66
N ALA A 55 6.65 -0.59 4.53
CA ALA A 55 6.61 -0.83 5.97
C ALA A 55 5.28 -0.40 6.60
N PHE A 56 4.83 0.84 6.37
CA PHE A 56 3.56 1.27 6.95
C PHE A 56 2.34 0.58 6.32
N CYS A 57 2.35 0.27 5.02
CA CYS A 57 1.27 -0.50 4.40
C CYS A 57 1.18 -1.91 4.98
N ARG A 58 2.33 -2.57 5.17
CA ARG A 58 2.39 -3.87 5.83
C ARG A 58 1.79 -3.81 7.24
N GLU A 59 2.26 -2.87 8.08
CA GLU A 59 1.80 -2.71 9.45
C GLU A 59 0.29 -2.45 9.54
N VAL A 60 -0.25 -1.58 8.66
CA VAL A 60 -1.71 -1.34 8.58
C VAL A 60 -2.45 -2.61 8.19
N CYS A 61 -1.97 -3.35 7.18
CA CYS A 61 -2.59 -4.60 6.76
C CYS A 61 -2.59 -5.65 7.87
N GLU A 62 -1.47 -5.81 8.59
CA GLU A 62 -1.36 -6.74 9.72
C GLU A 62 -2.33 -6.38 10.85
N ARG A 63 -2.40 -5.12 11.25
CA ARG A 63 -3.32 -4.64 12.30
C ARG A 63 -4.79 -4.86 11.91
N VAL A 64 -5.18 -4.51 10.68
CA VAL A 64 -6.55 -4.69 10.18
C VAL A 64 -6.89 -6.18 10.05
N ALA A 65 -5.98 -6.99 9.51
CA ALA A 65 -6.16 -8.43 9.39
C ALA A 65 -6.40 -9.08 10.74
N ALA A 66 -5.58 -8.76 11.73
CA ALA A 66 -5.73 -9.27 13.11
C ALA A 66 -7.04 -8.81 13.78
N ALA A 67 -7.40 -7.53 13.64
CA ALA A 67 -8.59 -6.97 14.27
C ALA A 67 -9.91 -7.45 13.64
N ARG A 68 -9.91 -7.74 12.33
CA ARG A 68 -11.13 -8.06 11.57
C ARG A 68 -11.21 -9.52 11.10
N GLY A 69 -10.17 -10.32 11.32
CA GLY A 69 -10.08 -11.70 10.82
C GLY A 69 -10.01 -11.79 9.29
N ILE A 70 -9.44 -10.77 8.62
CA ILE A 70 -9.37 -10.69 7.16
C ILE A 70 -8.02 -11.25 6.69
N GLY A 71 -8.03 -12.31 5.86
CA GLY A 71 -6.83 -12.93 5.31
C GLY A 71 -6.50 -12.52 3.88
N THR A 72 -7.24 -11.55 3.29
CA THR A 72 -7.06 -11.17 1.88
C THR A 72 -6.89 -9.65 1.75
N VAL A 73 -5.89 -9.24 0.98
CA VAL A 73 -5.58 -7.84 0.67
C VAL A 73 -5.59 -7.64 -0.84
N ALA A 74 -6.28 -6.61 -1.32
CA ALA A 74 -6.26 -6.22 -2.73
C ALA A 74 -5.42 -4.96 -2.92
N LEU A 75 -4.41 -5.02 -3.80
CA LEU A 75 -3.56 -3.90 -4.18
C LEU A 75 -4.06 -3.31 -5.49
N SER A 76 -4.63 -2.10 -5.45
CA SER A 76 -5.18 -1.40 -6.61
C SER A 76 -4.95 0.11 -6.50
N GLY A 77 -5.11 0.83 -7.60
CA GLY A 77 -4.86 2.26 -7.70
C GLY A 77 -3.58 2.59 -8.49
N GLY A 78 -3.48 3.85 -8.93
CA GLY A 78 -2.41 4.31 -9.83
C GLY A 78 -1.00 4.16 -9.26
N VAL A 79 -0.83 4.18 -7.95
CA VAL A 79 0.47 3.99 -7.28
C VAL A 79 1.08 2.62 -7.58
N PHE A 80 0.26 1.60 -7.84
CA PHE A 80 0.71 0.24 -8.14
C PHE A 80 1.14 0.03 -9.60
N GLN A 81 1.17 1.08 -10.42
CA GLN A 81 1.95 1.11 -11.65
C GLN A 81 3.47 1.11 -11.36
N ASN A 82 3.86 1.52 -10.15
CA ASN A 82 5.22 1.35 -9.66
C ASN A 82 5.49 -0.14 -9.38
N ARG A 83 6.20 -0.78 -10.29
CA ARG A 83 6.48 -2.23 -10.24
C ARG A 83 7.31 -2.64 -9.03
N TYR A 84 8.19 -1.77 -8.55
CA TYR A 84 8.97 -2.03 -7.33
C TYR A 84 8.03 -2.12 -6.12
N LEU A 85 7.20 -1.09 -5.94
CA LEU A 85 6.27 -1.03 -4.80
C LEU A 85 5.28 -2.20 -4.82
N LEU A 86 4.68 -2.49 -5.99
CA LEU A 86 3.76 -3.61 -6.13
C LEU A 86 4.42 -4.95 -5.79
N GLY A 87 5.59 -5.23 -6.38
CA GLY A 87 6.31 -6.48 -6.15
C GLY A 87 6.72 -6.65 -4.69
N ARG A 88 7.32 -5.60 -4.13
CA ARG A 88 7.83 -5.63 -2.76
C ARG A 88 6.73 -5.79 -1.72
N LEU A 89 5.63 -5.02 -1.86
CA LEU A 89 4.48 -5.13 -0.95
C LEU A 89 3.78 -6.48 -1.09
N SER A 90 3.62 -7.00 -2.31
CA SER A 90 3.05 -8.33 -2.53
C SER A 90 3.88 -9.43 -1.86
N GLU A 91 5.21 -9.34 -1.96
CA GLU A 91 6.13 -10.31 -1.33
C GLU A 91 6.00 -10.30 0.20
N VAL A 92 6.05 -9.13 0.83
CA VAL A 92 6.02 -9.06 2.30
C VAL A 92 4.66 -9.47 2.85
N LEU A 93 3.53 -9.04 2.25
CA LEU A 93 2.20 -9.42 2.68
C LEU A 93 1.95 -10.93 2.51
N ALA A 94 2.44 -11.53 1.42
CA ALA A 94 2.34 -12.97 1.23
C ALA A 94 3.20 -13.73 2.25
N SER A 95 4.37 -13.23 2.61
CA SER A 95 5.22 -13.83 3.65
C SER A 95 4.59 -13.76 5.05
N ASP A 96 3.72 -12.78 5.30
CA ASP A 96 2.92 -12.65 6.52
C ASP A 96 1.66 -13.54 6.51
N GLY A 97 1.49 -14.36 5.47
CA GLY A 97 0.37 -15.32 5.35
C GLY A 97 -0.91 -14.71 4.77
N LEU A 98 -0.86 -13.49 4.23
CA LEU A 98 -2.01 -12.87 3.58
C LEU A 98 -2.13 -13.29 2.11
N THR A 99 -3.36 -13.46 1.63
CA THR A 99 -3.64 -13.63 0.20
C THR A 99 -3.64 -12.27 -0.48
N VAL A 100 -2.74 -12.07 -1.44
CA VAL A 100 -2.61 -10.78 -2.14
C VAL A 100 -3.27 -10.86 -3.51
N LEU A 101 -4.25 -10.00 -3.76
CA LEU A 101 -4.92 -9.82 -5.03
C LEU A 101 -4.37 -8.59 -5.76
N VAL A 102 -4.06 -8.75 -7.03
CA VAL A 102 -3.59 -7.66 -7.90
C VAL A 102 -4.37 -7.66 -9.21
N ASN A 103 -4.52 -6.49 -9.81
CA ASN A 103 -5.11 -6.35 -11.13
C ASN A 103 -4.23 -7.03 -12.18
N ARG A 104 -4.80 -7.89 -13.04
CA ARG A 104 -4.08 -8.59 -14.12
C ARG A 104 -4.57 -8.18 -15.52
N GLU A 105 -5.88 -8.04 -15.68
CA GLU A 105 -6.53 -7.77 -16.97
C GLU A 105 -6.99 -6.32 -17.11
N VAL A 106 -7.34 -5.68 -15.98
CA VAL A 106 -7.81 -4.30 -15.93
C VAL A 106 -6.73 -3.41 -15.36
N PRO A 107 -6.45 -2.23 -15.96
CA PRO A 107 -5.49 -1.29 -15.40
C PRO A 107 -5.80 -0.91 -13.96
N THR A 108 -4.76 -0.74 -13.13
CA THR A 108 -4.92 -0.32 -11.73
C THR A 108 -5.23 1.17 -11.58
N ASN A 109 -5.13 1.96 -12.64
CA ASN A 109 -5.36 3.40 -12.69
C ASN A 109 -6.79 3.74 -13.14
N ASP A 110 -7.04 5.03 -13.39
CA ASP A 110 -8.34 5.56 -13.84
C ASP A 110 -8.87 4.92 -15.13
N GLY A 111 -8.01 4.28 -15.94
CA GLY A 111 -8.43 3.51 -17.11
C GLY A 111 -9.36 2.34 -16.80
N GLY A 112 -9.36 1.84 -15.55
CA GLY A 112 -10.25 0.78 -15.09
C GLY A 112 -11.62 1.26 -14.58
N VAL A 113 -11.81 2.56 -14.35
CA VAL A 113 -13.02 3.13 -13.71
C VAL A 113 -14.27 2.88 -14.55
N SER A 114 -14.20 3.08 -15.87
CA SER A 114 -15.35 2.91 -16.77
C SER A 114 -15.88 1.46 -16.76
N LEU A 115 -14.99 0.48 -16.74
CA LEU A 115 -15.36 -0.93 -16.62
C LEU A 115 -16.02 -1.20 -15.27
N GLY A 116 -15.46 -0.69 -14.18
CA GLY A 116 -16.01 -0.82 -12.83
C GLY A 116 -17.42 -0.23 -12.74
N GLN A 117 -17.63 0.95 -13.32
CA GLN A 117 -18.97 1.58 -13.39
C GLN A 117 -19.96 0.76 -14.20
N ALA A 118 -19.56 0.19 -15.33
CA ALA A 118 -20.41 -0.67 -16.13
C ALA A 118 -20.82 -1.94 -15.36
N VAL A 119 -19.90 -2.55 -14.61
CA VAL A 119 -20.20 -3.71 -13.77
C VAL A 119 -21.17 -3.36 -12.65
N VAL A 120 -20.98 -2.22 -11.97
CA VAL A 120 -21.90 -1.74 -10.92
C VAL A 120 -23.28 -1.45 -11.50
N ALA A 121 -23.37 -0.77 -12.64
CA ALA A 121 -24.65 -0.49 -13.32
C ALA A 121 -25.37 -1.78 -13.70
N SER A 122 -24.66 -2.77 -14.26
CA SER A 122 -25.22 -4.08 -14.59
C SER A 122 -25.74 -4.82 -13.35
N ALA A 123 -25.01 -4.78 -12.25
CA ALA A 123 -25.43 -5.40 -11.00
C ALA A 123 -26.70 -4.74 -10.44
N ARG A 124 -26.77 -3.41 -10.45
CA ARG A 124 -27.94 -2.64 -10.00
C ARG A 124 -29.17 -2.91 -10.87
N ALA A 125 -29.03 -2.97 -12.20
CA ALA A 125 -30.09 -3.30 -13.10
C ALA A 125 -30.70 -4.70 -12.83
N ARG A 126 -29.82 -5.69 -12.59
CA ARG A 126 -30.26 -7.05 -12.24
C ARG A 126 -30.97 -7.13 -10.89
N ALA A 127 -30.61 -6.25 -9.95
CA ALA A 127 -31.25 -6.16 -8.64
C ALA A 127 -32.52 -5.29 -8.63
N GLY A 128 -32.94 -4.74 -9.77
CA GLY A 128 -34.12 -3.85 -9.87
C GLY A 128 -33.95 -2.51 -9.19
N MET A 129 -32.68 -2.04 -9.06
CA MET A 129 -32.33 -0.78 -8.40
C MET A 129 -31.99 0.37 -9.39
N LEU A 130 -32.35 0.20 -10.69
CA LEU A 130 -32.31 1.24 -11.73
C LEU A 130 -33.70 1.49 -12.26
#